data_f8231353b25f78f5444cadcca0a96446
#
_entry.id   f8231353b25f78f5444cadcca0a96446
#
_cell.length_a   1.000
_cell.length_b   1.000
_cell.length_c   1.000
_cell.angle_alpha   90.00
_cell.angle_beta   90.00
_cell.angle_gamma   90.00
#
_symmetry.space_group_name_H-M   'P 1'
#
loop_
_entity.id
_entity.type
_entity.pdbx_description
1 polymer ?
#
loop_
_entity_poly.entity_id
_entity_poly.type
_entity_poly.pdbx_seq_one_letter_code
_entity_poly.pdbx_strand_id
1 'polypeptide(L)'
;MKENISQNEPIVYLLQEVPGTKIGRPKYNIIGAQKFGRIEVLLREDTQIVRSPGPITYQLRRLLKDFTDKDYLLLSGDPKVIGLSIAVACDINNGKYKTLTWDKQEKMYYSTEFNIYERGEIDEQDKL
;
A
#
# COMPACT_ATOMS: atom_id res chain seq x y z
N MET A 1 -18.26 -20.43 6.40
CA MET A 1 -17.57 -20.30 6.15
C MET A 1 -17.17 -19.45 5.45
N LYS A 2 -16.85 -18.98 5.45
CA LYS A 2 -16.36 -18.31 4.83
C LYS A 2 -15.59 -18.40 4.16
N GLU A 3 -15.46 -18.40 3.74
CA GLU A 3 -14.81 -18.70 3.15
C GLU A 3 -13.71 -18.44 2.75
N ASN A 4 -13.27 -18.50 2.66
CA ASN A 4 -12.06 -18.81 2.26
C ASN A 4 -11.63 -18.39 0.97
N ILE A 5 -12.43 -17.94 0.18
CA ILE A 5 -12.19 -17.55 -1.08
C ILE A 5 -11.22 -16.49 -1.19
N SER A 6 -11.28 -15.58 -0.31
CA SER A 6 -10.47 -14.40 -0.38
C SER A 6 -9.01 -14.64 -0.09
N GLN A 7 -8.65 -15.84 0.30
CA GLN A 7 -7.25 -16.09 0.59
C GLN A 7 -6.38 -16.01 -0.64
N ASN A 8 -6.95 -16.24 -1.82
CA ASN A 8 -6.18 -16.19 -3.06
C ASN A 8 -6.40 -14.93 -3.85
N GLU A 9 -7.26 -14.06 -3.36
CA GLU A 9 -7.52 -12.82 -4.05
C GLU A 9 -6.52 -11.77 -3.63
N PRO A 10 -6.07 -10.95 -4.58
CA PRO A 10 -5.20 -9.83 -4.21
C PRO A 10 -5.94 -8.85 -3.32
N ILE A 11 -5.20 -8.21 -2.46
CA ILE A 11 -5.72 -7.16 -1.60
C ILE A 11 -5.00 -5.87 -1.93
N VAL A 12 -5.75 -4.78 -2.04
CA VAL A 12 -5.19 -3.45 -2.17
C VAL A 12 -5.29 -2.80 -0.81
N TYR A 13 -4.14 -2.62 -0.17
CA TYR A 13 -4.09 -2.02 1.15
C TYR A 13 -3.99 -0.50 1.00
N LEU A 14 -5.06 0.20 1.37
CA LEU A 14 -5.05 1.65 1.44
C LEU A 14 -4.44 1.99 2.78
N LEU A 15 -3.25 2.55 2.78
CA LEU A 15 -2.45 2.64 4.00
C LEU A 15 -3.10 3.48 5.08
N GLN A 16 -3.67 4.60 4.69
CA GLN A 16 -4.36 5.45 5.65
C GLN A 16 -5.55 6.11 4.97
N GLU A 17 -6.66 6.11 5.67
CA GLU A 17 -7.84 6.80 5.19
C GLU A 17 -7.52 8.30 5.15
N VAL A 18 -7.85 8.97 4.05
CA VAL A 18 -7.62 10.41 3.95
C VAL A 18 -8.94 11.10 3.72
N PRO A 19 -9.02 12.39 4.04
CA PRO A 19 -10.25 13.14 3.83
C PRO A 19 -10.69 13.02 2.38
N GLY A 20 -11.96 12.76 2.16
CA GLY A 20 -12.50 12.64 0.82
C GLY A 20 -12.50 11.26 0.23
N THR A 21 -11.99 10.25 0.97
CA THR A 21 -12.04 8.88 0.48
C THR A 21 -13.33 8.19 0.87
N LYS A 22 -14.19 8.86 1.64
CA LYS A 22 -15.45 8.27 2.05
C LYS A 22 -16.46 8.38 0.93
N ILE A 23 -17.50 7.60 1.06
CA ILE A 23 -18.58 7.58 0.07
C ILE A 23 -19.10 8.98 -0.16
N GLY A 24 -19.23 9.34 -1.42
CA GLY A 24 -19.81 10.60 -1.82
C GLY A 24 -18.81 11.69 -2.10
N ARG A 25 -17.61 11.60 -1.56
CA ARG A 25 -16.61 12.65 -1.76
C ARG A 25 -15.20 12.12 -1.77
N PRO A 26 -14.91 11.15 -2.61
CA PRO A 26 -13.56 10.56 -2.61
C PRO A 26 -12.55 11.56 -3.15
N LYS A 27 -11.47 11.72 -2.43
CA LYS A 27 -10.35 12.53 -2.87
C LYS A 27 -9.63 11.85 -4.01
N TYR A 28 -9.55 10.52 -3.95
CA TYR A 28 -8.99 9.72 -5.01
C TYR A 28 -10.09 8.87 -5.59
N ASN A 29 -9.94 8.47 -6.84
CA ASN A 29 -10.86 7.53 -7.42
C ASN A 29 -10.47 6.13 -6.98
N ILE A 30 -10.73 5.83 -5.71
CA ILE A 30 -10.33 4.53 -5.17
C ILE A 30 -11.16 3.39 -5.76
N ILE A 31 -12.30 3.71 -6.36
CA ILE A 31 -13.09 2.68 -7.01
C ILE A 31 -12.28 2.04 -8.14
N GLY A 32 -11.49 2.85 -8.86
CA GLY A 32 -10.67 2.31 -9.93
C GLY A 32 -9.61 1.33 -9.45
N ALA A 33 -9.22 1.42 -8.19
CA ALA A 33 -8.24 0.50 -7.64
C ALA A 33 -8.82 -0.89 -7.39
N GLN A 34 -10.13 -1.02 -7.37
CA GLN A 34 -10.78 -2.32 -7.14
C GLN A 34 -10.50 -3.32 -8.25
N LYS A 35 -10.06 -2.84 -9.40
CA LYS A 35 -9.65 -3.73 -10.48
C LYS A 35 -8.48 -4.61 -10.08
N PHE A 36 -7.68 -4.13 -9.15
CA PHE A 36 -6.47 -4.83 -8.75
C PHE A 36 -6.69 -5.75 -7.56
N GLY A 37 -7.76 -5.54 -6.81
CA GLY A 37 -8.05 -6.39 -5.67
C GLY A 37 -9.03 -5.74 -4.72
N ARG A 38 -9.38 -6.48 -3.69
CA ARG A 38 -10.27 -5.97 -2.66
C ARG A 38 -9.54 -4.91 -1.85
N ILE A 39 -10.20 -3.80 -1.58
CA ILE A 39 -9.58 -2.70 -0.84
C ILE A 39 -9.77 -2.90 0.65
N GLU A 40 -8.67 -2.83 1.40
CA GLU A 40 -8.69 -2.82 2.86
C GLU A 40 -7.97 -1.57 3.35
N VAL A 41 -8.65 -0.82 4.21
CA VAL A 41 -8.05 0.38 4.80
C VAL A 41 -7.33 -0.03 6.06
N LEU A 42 -6.06 0.36 6.20
CA LEU A 42 -5.28 -0.03 7.36
C LEU A 42 -5.45 0.90 8.55
N LEU A 43 -5.28 2.18 8.36
CA LEU A 43 -5.30 3.15 9.46
C LEU A 43 -6.33 4.23 9.22
N ARG A 44 -6.84 4.77 10.30
CA ARG A 44 -7.84 5.84 10.24
C ARG A 44 -7.17 7.15 9.85
N GLU A 45 -7.97 8.07 9.33
CA GLU A 45 -7.45 9.34 8.85
C GLU A 45 -6.82 10.18 9.95
N ASP A 46 -7.22 9.99 11.20
CA ASP A 46 -6.69 10.76 12.31
C ASP A 46 -5.50 10.12 13.00
N THR A 47 -5.01 9.00 12.48
CA THR A 47 -3.84 8.34 13.05
C THR A 47 -2.59 9.18 12.82
N GLN A 48 -1.81 9.40 13.86
CA GLN A 48 -0.59 10.19 13.77
C GLN A 48 0.55 9.49 14.48
N ILE A 49 1.74 9.59 13.91
CA ILE A 49 2.97 9.14 14.55
C ILE A 49 3.74 10.40 14.90
N VAL A 50 3.81 10.72 16.18
CA VAL A 50 4.52 11.92 16.61
C VAL A 50 5.89 11.59 17.11
N ARG A 51 5.98 10.86 18.21
CA ARG A 51 7.26 10.51 18.80
C ARG A 51 7.46 9.03 19.01
N SER A 52 6.37 8.32 19.24
CA SER A 52 6.44 6.90 19.59
C SER A 52 5.77 6.06 18.54
N PRO A 53 6.51 5.55 17.56
CA PRO A 53 5.91 4.76 16.51
C PRO A 53 5.53 3.33 16.92
N GLY A 54 5.96 2.89 18.11
CA GLY A 54 5.75 1.50 18.52
C GLY A 54 4.33 0.96 18.37
N PRO A 55 3.32 1.66 18.91
CA PRO A 55 1.96 1.14 18.80
C PRO A 55 1.47 1.01 17.36
N ILE A 56 1.83 1.96 16.50
CA ILE A 56 1.42 1.91 15.09
C ILE A 56 2.19 0.80 14.38
N THR A 57 3.47 0.61 14.71
CA THR A 57 4.25 -0.47 14.14
C THR A 57 3.61 -1.81 14.45
N TYR A 58 3.22 -2.01 15.70
CA TYR A 58 2.57 -3.25 16.11
C TYR A 58 1.28 -3.46 15.34
N GLN A 59 0.49 -2.42 15.23
CA GLN A 59 -0.79 -2.50 14.52
C GLN A 59 -0.57 -2.85 13.05
N LEU A 60 0.39 -2.22 12.41
CA LEU A 60 0.68 -2.49 11.01
C LEU A 60 1.18 -3.91 10.80
N ARG A 61 2.00 -4.43 11.72
CA ARG A 61 2.45 -5.81 11.59
C ARG A 61 1.29 -6.78 11.67
N ARG A 62 0.30 -6.49 12.48
CA ARG A 62 -0.88 -7.34 12.56
C ARG A 62 -1.71 -7.24 11.29
N LEU A 63 -1.89 -6.03 10.78
CA LEU A 63 -2.75 -5.81 9.64
C LEU A 63 -2.14 -6.31 8.34
N LEU A 64 -0.81 -6.29 8.26
CA LEU A 64 -0.11 -6.72 7.06
C LEU A 64 0.47 -8.13 7.15
N LYS A 65 0.11 -8.86 8.19
CA LYS A 65 0.76 -10.15 8.45
C LYS A 65 0.66 -11.14 7.30
N ASP A 66 -0.38 -11.03 6.49
CA ASP A 66 -0.58 -11.94 5.37
C ASP A 66 -0.21 -11.32 4.01
N PHE A 67 0.54 -10.24 4.05
CA PHE A 67 0.94 -9.54 2.83
C PHE A 67 1.81 -10.45 1.95
N THR A 68 1.48 -10.50 0.67
CA THR A 68 2.17 -11.36 -0.28
C THR A 68 2.47 -10.63 -1.58
N ASP A 69 3.12 -11.34 -2.51
CA ASP A 69 3.43 -10.80 -3.82
C ASP A 69 2.19 -10.44 -4.64
N LYS A 70 1.04 -10.97 -4.28
CA LYS A 70 -0.19 -10.68 -5.01
C LYS A 70 -0.81 -9.35 -4.63
N ASP A 71 -0.43 -8.82 -3.50
CA ASP A 71 -1.09 -7.67 -2.92
C ASP A 71 -0.45 -6.37 -3.35
N TYR A 72 -1.17 -5.27 -3.10
CA TYR A 72 -0.72 -3.94 -3.49
C TYR A 72 -0.82 -2.99 -2.31
N LEU A 73 0.07 -2.00 -2.31
CA LEU A 73 -0.01 -0.90 -1.36
C LEU A 73 -0.45 0.34 -2.12
N LEU A 74 -1.54 0.95 -1.70
CA LEU A 74 -1.99 2.21 -2.26
C LEU A 74 -1.56 3.28 -1.27
N LEU A 75 -0.53 4.02 -1.65
CA LEU A 75 0.14 4.93 -0.73
C LEU A 75 -0.72 6.15 -0.45
N SER A 76 -1.11 6.32 0.79
CA SER A 76 -1.95 7.43 1.18
C SER A 76 -1.68 7.80 2.62
N GLY A 77 -1.89 9.07 2.94
CA GLY A 77 -1.80 9.53 4.30
C GLY A 77 -0.49 10.22 4.63
N ASP A 78 -0.18 10.21 5.92
CA ASP A 78 1.00 10.84 6.46
C ASP A 78 2.26 10.15 5.91
N PRO A 79 3.25 10.89 5.44
CA PRO A 79 4.50 10.28 4.97
C PRO A 79 5.14 9.31 5.95
N LYS A 80 5.01 9.56 7.26
CA LYS A 80 5.56 8.64 8.25
C LYS A 80 4.82 7.31 8.23
N VAL A 81 3.50 7.36 8.04
CA VAL A 81 2.69 6.16 7.94
C VAL A 81 3.07 5.39 6.68
N ILE A 82 3.25 6.09 5.58
CA ILE A 82 3.63 5.47 4.32
C ILE A 82 4.97 4.76 4.47
N GLY A 83 5.96 5.46 5.01
CA GLY A 83 7.29 4.88 5.16
C GLY A 83 7.29 3.66 6.08
N LEU A 84 6.60 3.75 7.20
CA LEU A 84 6.53 2.64 8.14
C LEU A 84 5.80 1.44 7.53
N SER A 85 4.72 1.70 6.81
CA SER A 85 3.95 0.62 6.18
C SER A 85 4.79 -0.13 5.16
N ILE A 86 5.56 0.60 4.35
CA ILE A 86 6.43 -0.02 3.37
C ILE A 86 7.50 -0.85 4.07
N ALA A 87 8.08 -0.31 5.15
CA ALA A 87 9.11 -1.04 5.88
C ALA A 87 8.56 -2.35 6.45
N VAL A 88 7.35 -2.29 7.01
CA VAL A 88 6.74 -3.50 7.59
C VAL A 88 6.42 -4.51 6.47
N ALA A 89 5.85 -4.05 5.36
CA ALA A 89 5.53 -4.93 4.25
C ALA A 89 6.80 -5.60 3.71
N CYS A 90 7.88 -4.84 3.59
CA CYS A 90 9.15 -5.39 3.13
C CYS A 90 9.68 -6.45 4.08
N ASP A 91 9.59 -6.19 5.37
CA ASP A 91 10.07 -7.17 6.34
C ASP A 91 9.27 -8.46 6.26
N ILE A 92 7.98 -8.36 6.04
CA ILE A 92 7.11 -9.53 5.96
C ILE A 92 7.31 -10.28 4.65
N ASN A 93 7.55 -9.58 3.55
CA ASN A 93 7.57 -10.18 2.22
C ASN A 93 8.96 -10.14 1.58
N ASN A 94 10.01 -10.22 2.37
CA ASN A 94 11.39 -10.34 1.88
C ASN A 94 11.79 -9.21 0.94
N GLY A 95 11.36 -7.99 1.25
CA GLY A 95 11.76 -6.81 0.51
C GLY A 95 11.01 -6.58 -0.77
N LYS A 96 9.94 -7.33 -1.03
CA LYS A 96 9.18 -7.19 -2.26
C LYS A 96 7.81 -6.60 -1.98
N TYR A 97 7.42 -5.64 -2.78
CA TYR A 97 6.10 -5.04 -2.68
C TYR A 97 5.73 -4.36 -3.98
N LYS A 98 4.44 -4.18 -4.19
CA LYS A 98 3.89 -3.46 -5.34
C LYS A 98 3.09 -2.29 -4.85
N THR A 99 3.17 -1.18 -5.57
CA THR A 99 2.37 0.00 -5.25
C THR A 99 1.40 0.29 -6.39
N LEU A 100 0.32 0.98 -6.07
CA LEU A 100 -0.59 1.51 -7.06
C LEU A 100 -0.46 3.02 -7.07
N THR A 101 -0.40 3.59 -8.27
CA THR A 101 -0.30 5.03 -8.45
C THR A 101 -1.38 5.49 -9.41
N TRP A 102 -2.02 6.60 -9.08
CA TRP A 102 -3.03 7.19 -9.95
C TRP A 102 -2.36 8.03 -11.03
N ASP A 103 -2.66 7.70 -12.28
CA ASP A 103 -2.16 8.46 -13.41
C ASP A 103 -3.22 9.47 -13.80
N LYS A 104 -2.92 10.75 -13.60
CA LYS A 104 -3.89 11.81 -13.84
C LYS A 104 -4.24 11.95 -15.30
N GLN A 105 -3.29 11.68 -16.17
CA GLN A 105 -3.50 11.85 -17.60
C GLN A 105 -4.36 10.74 -18.17
N GLU A 106 -4.01 9.50 -17.82
CA GLU A 106 -4.74 8.34 -18.32
C GLU A 106 -5.96 8.02 -17.47
N LYS A 107 -6.08 8.65 -16.31
CA LYS A 107 -7.18 8.46 -15.38
C LYS A 107 -7.37 7.00 -15.03
N MET A 108 -6.27 6.38 -14.65
CA MET A 108 -6.28 4.98 -14.25
C MET A 108 -5.12 4.74 -13.29
N TYR A 109 -5.19 3.64 -12.54
CA TYR A 109 -4.10 3.24 -11.69
C TYR A 109 -3.13 2.36 -12.47
N TYR A 110 -1.86 2.46 -12.11
CA TYR A 110 -0.87 1.52 -12.61
C TYR A 110 -0.05 1.01 -11.43
N SER A 111 0.54 -0.15 -11.60
CA SER A 111 1.31 -0.76 -10.53
C SER A 111 2.80 -0.68 -10.82
N THR A 112 3.58 -0.62 -9.76
CA THR A 112 5.04 -0.67 -9.83
C THR A 112 5.51 -1.72 -8.86
N GLU A 113 6.42 -2.58 -9.29
CA GLU A 113 6.96 -3.64 -8.45
C GLU A 113 8.32 -3.24 -7.94
N PHE A 114 8.55 -3.50 -6.67
CA PHE A 114 9.82 -3.18 -6.02
C PHE A 114 10.39 -4.41 -5.35
N ASN A 115 11.70 -4.54 -5.43
CA ASN A 115 12.44 -5.53 -4.68
C ASN A 115 13.69 -4.84 -4.16
N ILE A 116 13.75 -4.58 -2.86
CA ILE A 116 14.85 -3.79 -2.31
C ILE A 116 16.17 -4.51 -2.34
N TYR A 117 16.17 -5.79 -2.64
CA TYR A 117 17.41 -6.55 -2.74
C TYR A 117 17.88 -6.75 -4.17
N GLU A 118 17.12 -6.23 -5.10
CA GLU A 118 17.48 -6.35 -6.51
C GLU A 118 18.70 -5.50 -6.80
N ARG A 119 19.64 -6.08 -7.57
CA ARG A 119 20.83 -5.34 -7.97
C ARG A 119 20.83 -5.21 -9.47
N GLY A 120 19.96 -4.38 -9.95
CA GLY A 120 19.89 -4.19 -11.38
C GLY A 120 21.14 -3.48 -11.89
N GLU A 121 21.37 -3.62 -13.18
CA GLU A 121 22.42 -2.88 -13.83
C GLU A 121 21.95 -1.47 -14.06
N ILE A 122 22.87 -0.53 -13.90
CA ILE A 122 22.56 0.86 -14.15
C ILE A 122 22.97 1.21 -15.55
N ASP A 123 22.00 1.60 -16.39
CA ASP A 123 22.29 2.04 -17.74
C ASP A 123 22.97 3.37 -17.71
N GLU A 124 23.66 3.72 -18.81
CA GLU A 124 24.28 5.02 -18.93
C GLU A 124 23.28 6.13 -18.72
N GLN A 125 22.05 5.92 -19.18
CA GLN A 125 21.01 6.95 -19.07
C GLN A 125 20.57 7.19 -17.65
N ASP A 126 20.78 6.23 -16.78
CA ASP A 126 20.36 6.34 -15.39
C ASP A 126 21.42 6.98 -14.50
N LYS A 127 22.59 7.19 -15.04
CA LYS A 127 23.65 7.81 -14.26
C LYS A 127 23.49 9.31 -14.26
N LEU A 128 23.60 9.91 -13.11
CA LEU A 128 23.47 11.36 -12.99
C LEU A 128 24.76 12.02 -12.54
#